data_0dac32be1a666353daace950b2a57733
#
_entry.id   0dac32be1a666353daace950b2a57733
#
_cell.length_a   1.000
_cell.length_b   1.000
_cell.length_c   1.000
_cell.angle_alpha   90.00
_cell.angle_beta   90.00
_cell.angle_gamma   90.00
#
_symmetry.space_group_name_H-M   'P 1'
#
loop_
_entity.id
_entity.type
_entity.pdbx_description
1 polymer ?
#
loop_
_entity_poly.entity_id
_entity_poly.type
_entity_poly.pdbx_seq_one_letter_code
_entity_poly.pdbx_strand_id
1 'polypeptide(L)'
;MEIKMSNSNVAPFVKWAGGKRQLLPQIKERMPEKYNNYFEPFVGGGAVIFELLPANALINDINKALINAYKQICNAPEAFLKAVKKLDSDMWEDGKAYYYSLREHYNDKLMKAEFDVELAALFVFINKHCFNGLYRVNGKGLFNVPYNNSRRASVDENAIMEISKYLQGVTIIDGDFETACKEAGKGDFVFIDSPYAPLNPTSFESYTKEGFDIESHRRLARYYDELTQRGCYCMLTNHNTELIRELYNKKDYRIDVVSVKRMINSDASNRVGEEVIICNY
;
A
#
# COMPACT_ATOMS: atom_id res chain seq x y z
N MET A 1 3.35 22.78 13.77
CA MET A 1 3.53 22.99 12.31
C MET A 1 2.14 22.83 11.70
N GLU A 2 1.57 23.89 11.15
CA GLU A 2 0.21 23.83 10.59
C GLU A 2 0.18 22.85 9.44
N ILE A 3 -0.74 21.87 9.49
CA ILE A 3 -1.07 21.02 8.35
C ILE A 3 -1.66 21.95 7.29
N LYS A 4 -0.85 22.37 6.32
CA LYS A 4 -1.37 23.06 5.14
C LYS A 4 -2.27 22.07 4.42
N MET A 5 -3.58 22.29 4.47
CA MET A 5 -4.52 21.68 3.53
C MET A 5 -4.14 22.21 2.13
N SER A 6 -3.24 21.51 1.46
CA SER A 6 -2.93 21.82 0.07
C SER A 6 -3.98 21.12 -0.80
N ASN A 7 -4.54 21.85 -1.76
CA ASN A 7 -5.18 21.30 -2.95
C ASN A 7 -4.11 20.60 -3.82
N SER A 8 -3.31 19.70 -3.24
CA SER A 8 -2.32 18.92 -3.99
C SER A 8 -3.05 17.82 -4.73
N ASN A 9 -2.89 17.74 -6.04
CA ASN A 9 -3.36 16.63 -6.88
C ASN A 9 -2.55 15.35 -6.64
N VAL A 10 -1.90 15.22 -5.48
CA VAL A 10 -1.14 14.03 -5.13
C VAL A 10 -2.11 12.91 -4.71
N ALA A 11 -2.09 11.83 -5.44
CA ALA A 11 -2.96 10.67 -5.20
C ALA A 11 -2.24 9.39 -5.62
N PRO A 12 -2.65 8.21 -5.09
CA PRO A 12 -2.05 6.93 -5.47
C PRO A 12 -1.94 6.74 -6.98
N PHE A 13 -0.73 6.47 -7.47
CA PHE A 13 -0.43 6.24 -8.90
C PHE A 13 -0.80 4.82 -9.35
N VAL A 14 -1.09 3.90 -8.43
CA VAL A 14 -1.58 2.54 -8.67
C VAL A 14 -2.93 2.32 -8.00
N LYS A 15 -3.68 1.33 -8.47
CA LYS A 15 -4.80 0.76 -7.73
C LYS A 15 -4.24 -0.31 -6.81
N TRP A 16 -4.60 -0.25 -5.54
CA TRP A 16 -4.11 -1.20 -4.55
C TRP A 16 -5.26 -1.71 -3.68
N ALA A 17 -5.28 -3.02 -3.44
CA ALA A 17 -6.28 -3.63 -2.57
C ALA A 17 -6.10 -3.11 -1.14
N GLY A 18 -7.20 -2.90 -0.42
CA GLY A 18 -7.16 -2.37 0.95
C GLY A 18 -6.93 -0.85 1.06
N GLY A 19 -7.04 -0.10 -0.07
CA GLY A 19 -6.82 1.36 -0.05
C GLY A 19 -7.67 2.09 0.98
N LYS A 20 -7.04 2.92 1.83
CA LYS A 20 -7.61 3.54 3.03
C LYS A 20 -8.49 4.79 2.80
N ARG A 21 -8.89 5.07 1.56
CA ARG A 21 -9.67 6.29 1.23
C ARG A 21 -10.93 6.47 2.09
N GLN A 22 -11.63 5.38 2.42
CA GLN A 22 -12.84 5.45 3.26
C GLN A 22 -12.51 5.72 4.73
N LEU A 23 -11.33 5.31 5.21
CA LEU A 23 -10.89 5.48 6.59
C LEU A 23 -10.08 6.77 6.83
N LEU A 24 -9.68 7.49 5.77
CA LEU A 24 -8.85 8.70 5.92
C LEU A 24 -9.41 9.72 6.93
N PRO A 25 -10.72 10.03 6.95
CA PRO A 25 -11.26 10.93 7.96
C PRO A 25 -11.04 10.41 9.40
N GLN A 26 -11.33 9.12 9.63
CA GLN A 26 -11.17 8.49 10.94
C GLN A 26 -9.70 8.35 11.36
N ILE A 27 -8.80 8.10 10.40
CA ILE A 27 -7.35 8.08 10.63
C ILE A 27 -6.89 9.47 11.05
N LYS A 28 -7.24 10.51 10.29
CA LYS A 28 -6.85 11.90 10.57
C LYS A 28 -7.33 12.40 11.94
N GLU A 29 -8.56 12.05 12.32
CA GLU A 29 -9.15 12.41 13.62
C GLU A 29 -8.39 11.82 14.81
N ARG A 30 -7.73 10.67 14.59
CA ARG A 30 -7.03 9.90 15.63
C ARG A 30 -5.52 10.06 15.61
N MET A 31 -4.97 10.81 14.66
CA MET A 31 -3.54 11.07 14.61
C MET A 31 -3.06 11.81 15.87
N PRO A 32 -1.82 11.58 16.30
CA PRO A 32 -1.24 12.41 17.35
C PRO A 32 -1.12 13.86 16.86
N GLU A 33 -1.40 14.83 17.72
CA GLU A 33 -1.34 16.27 17.38
C GLU A 33 0.05 16.69 16.90
N LYS A 34 1.09 16.05 17.41
CA LYS A 34 2.49 16.29 17.06
C LYS A 34 3.26 14.97 17.04
N TYR A 35 4.13 14.83 16.08
CA TYR A 35 5.10 13.73 15.98
C TYR A 35 6.38 14.23 15.32
N ASN A 36 7.48 13.49 15.50
CA ASN A 36 8.79 13.83 14.93
C ASN A 36 8.92 13.33 13.49
N ASN A 37 8.93 12.01 13.31
CA ASN A 37 9.04 11.34 12.03
C ASN A 37 7.81 10.47 11.77
N TYR A 38 7.51 10.20 10.51
CA TYR A 38 6.42 9.34 10.06
C TYR A 38 6.97 8.05 9.45
N PHE A 39 6.42 6.92 9.85
CA PHE A 39 6.78 5.62 9.30
C PHE A 39 5.53 4.90 8.79
N GLU A 40 5.59 4.39 7.54
CA GLU A 40 4.53 3.59 6.92
C GLU A 40 5.15 2.30 6.36
N PRO A 41 5.31 1.25 7.20
CA PRO A 41 6.02 0.02 6.84
C PRO A 41 5.27 -0.89 5.87
N PHE A 42 4.00 -0.60 5.57
CA PHE A 42 3.15 -1.29 4.59
C PHE A 42 2.47 -0.24 3.71
N VAL A 43 3.26 0.48 2.88
CA VAL A 43 2.75 1.65 2.16
C VAL A 43 1.73 1.31 1.08
N GLY A 44 1.82 0.13 0.46
CA GLY A 44 0.95 -0.25 -0.64
C GLY A 44 0.83 0.84 -1.71
N GLY A 45 -0.38 1.25 -2.05
CA GLY A 45 -0.63 2.33 -3.01
C GLY A 45 -0.37 3.75 -2.48
N GLY A 46 -0.02 3.93 -1.20
CA GLY A 46 0.29 5.22 -0.60
C GLY A 46 -0.93 6.11 -0.30
N ALA A 47 -2.08 5.51 -0.02
CA ALA A 47 -3.30 6.29 0.22
C ALA A 47 -3.17 7.23 1.42
N VAL A 48 -2.45 6.84 2.47
CA VAL A 48 -2.31 7.62 3.71
C VAL A 48 -1.16 8.62 3.58
N ILE A 49 0.02 8.20 3.14
CA ILE A 49 1.15 9.13 2.97
C ILE A 49 0.84 10.27 2.00
N PHE A 50 0.17 10.00 0.87
CA PHE A 50 -0.19 11.03 -0.11
C PHE A 50 -1.32 11.95 0.36
N GLU A 51 -2.15 11.53 1.29
CA GLU A 51 -3.15 12.38 1.93
C GLU A 51 -2.54 13.28 3.01
N LEU A 52 -1.56 12.76 3.77
CA LEU A 52 -0.95 13.45 4.90
C LEU A 52 0.23 14.32 4.52
N LEU A 53 1.01 13.91 3.51
CA LEU A 53 2.25 14.56 3.05
C LEU A 53 3.20 14.93 4.21
N PRO A 54 3.55 14.00 5.11
CA PRO A 54 4.42 14.30 6.24
C PRO A 54 5.82 14.73 5.78
N ALA A 55 6.42 15.70 6.48
CA ALA A 55 7.70 16.31 6.07
C ALA A 55 8.89 15.34 6.21
N ASN A 56 8.88 14.52 7.26
CA ASN A 56 9.94 13.53 7.53
C ASN A 56 9.31 12.15 7.49
N ALA A 57 9.38 11.48 6.37
CA ALA A 57 8.71 10.19 6.17
C ALA A 57 9.67 9.09 5.73
N LEU A 58 9.40 7.88 6.23
CA LEU A 58 9.93 6.64 5.70
C LEU A 58 8.77 5.75 5.27
N ILE A 59 8.83 5.25 4.03
CA ILE A 59 7.88 4.28 3.50
C ILE A 59 8.59 2.99 3.13
N ASN A 60 7.85 1.89 3.31
CA ASN A 60 8.33 0.55 2.99
C ASN A 60 7.19 -0.34 2.46
N ASP A 61 7.55 -1.31 1.68
CA ASP A 61 6.71 -2.45 1.34
C ASP A 61 7.59 -3.67 1.02
N ILE A 62 7.09 -4.87 1.28
CA ILE A 62 7.78 -6.11 0.91
C ILE A 62 7.79 -6.32 -0.61
N ASN A 63 6.88 -5.69 -1.33
CA ASN A 63 6.77 -5.78 -2.79
C ASN A 63 7.82 -4.92 -3.48
N LYS A 64 8.92 -5.54 -3.88
CA LYS A 64 10.05 -4.86 -4.54
C LYS A 64 9.66 -4.17 -5.86
N ALA A 65 8.71 -4.72 -6.63
CA ALA A 65 8.28 -4.09 -7.87
C ALA A 65 7.49 -2.80 -7.61
N LEU A 66 6.65 -2.78 -6.56
CA LEU A 66 5.97 -1.57 -6.11
C LEU A 66 6.97 -0.52 -5.64
N ILE A 67 7.91 -0.89 -4.77
CA ILE A 67 8.94 0.03 -4.28
C ILE A 67 9.86 0.52 -5.40
N ASN A 68 10.17 -0.34 -6.40
CA ASN A 68 10.86 0.12 -7.61
C ASN A 68 10.07 1.23 -8.31
N ALA A 69 8.75 1.10 -8.45
CA ALA A 69 7.94 2.17 -9.05
C ALA A 69 8.01 3.48 -8.26
N TYR A 70 7.94 3.44 -6.92
CA TYR A 70 8.16 4.61 -6.07
C TYR A 70 9.54 5.24 -6.30
N LYS A 71 10.62 4.42 -6.30
CA LYS A 71 12.00 4.87 -6.51
C LYS A 71 12.19 5.49 -7.90
N GLN A 72 11.61 4.91 -8.95
CA GLN A 72 11.73 5.45 -10.33
C GLN A 72 10.94 6.74 -10.51
N ILE A 73 9.74 6.84 -9.94
CA ILE A 73 8.97 8.10 -9.92
C ILE A 73 9.73 9.18 -9.15
N CYS A 74 10.39 8.83 -8.02
CA CYS A 74 11.21 9.76 -7.25
C CYS A 74 12.43 10.24 -8.07
N ASN A 75 13.23 9.31 -8.63
CA ASN A 75 14.57 9.59 -9.12
C ASN A 75 14.63 9.91 -10.62
N ALA A 76 13.67 9.44 -11.42
CA ALA A 76 13.65 9.57 -12.88
C ALA A 76 12.25 9.77 -13.45
N PRO A 77 11.45 10.76 -12.97
CA PRO A 77 10.04 10.92 -13.32
C PRO A 77 9.80 11.11 -14.82
N GLU A 78 10.66 11.86 -15.53
CA GLU A 78 10.50 12.10 -16.96
C GLU A 78 10.74 10.80 -17.77
N ALA A 79 11.76 10.01 -17.39
CA ALA A 79 12.04 8.73 -18.03
C ALA A 79 10.91 7.74 -17.78
N PHE A 80 10.38 7.69 -16.56
CA PHE A 80 9.21 6.90 -16.20
C PHE A 80 7.98 7.29 -17.01
N LEU A 81 7.65 8.60 -17.05
CA LEU A 81 6.51 9.12 -17.84
C LEU A 81 6.65 8.78 -19.34
N LYS A 82 7.86 8.96 -19.91
CA LYS A 82 8.13 8.60 -21.31
C LYS A 82 7.88 7.12 -21.57
N ALA A 83 8.33 6.24 -20.66
CA ALA A 83 8.13 4.80 -20.80
C ALA A 83 6.64 4.43 -20.70
N VAL A 84 5.90 4.95 -19.72
CA VAL A 84 4.45 4.68 -19.57
C VAL A 84 3.66 5.18 -20.77
N LYS A 85 3.94 6.41 -21.25
CA LYS A 85 3.28 6.97 -22.45
C LYS A 85 3.50 6.12 -23.69
N LYS A 86 4.70 5.57 -23.87
CA LYS A 86 4.98 4.65 -24.95
C LYS A 86 4.11 3.40 -24.85
N LEU A 87 4.02 2.78 -23.67
CA LEU A 87 3.15 1.62 -23.44
C LEU A 87 1.67 1.95 -23.71
N ASP A 88 1.20 3.11 -23.28
CA ASP A 88 -0.17 3.56 -23.53
C ASP A 88 -0.42 3.82 -25.04
N SER A 89 0.55 4.39 -25.78
CA SER A 89 0.42 4.68 -27.21
C SER A 89 0.40 3.43 -28.08
N ASP A 90 1.16 2.41 -27.71
CA ASP A 90 1.30 1.17 -28.51
C ASP A 90 0.09 0.22 -28.30
N MET A 91 -0.86 0.57 -27.43
CA MET A 91 -1.99 -0.30 -27.04
C MET A 91 -3.16 -0.33 -28.08
N TRP A 92 -3.09 0.44 -29.19
CA TRP A 92 -4.28 0.80 -29.97
C TRP A 92 -4.84 -0.31 -30.88
N GLU A 93 -4.04 -1.25 -31.40
CA GLU A 93 -4.50 -2.21 -32.40
C GLU A 93 -5.15 -3.46 -31.78
N ASP A 94 -4.47 -4.18 -30.90
CA ASP A 94 -5.01 -5.33 -30.15
C ASP A 94 -4.63 -5.21 -28.67
N GLY A 95 -5.39 -4.42 -27.93
CA GLY A 95 -5.13 -4.16 -26.52
C GLY A 95 -5.07 -5.40 -25.64
N LYS A 96 -5.78 -6.48 -26.01
CA LYS A 96 -5.75 -7.73 -25.26
C LYS A 96 -4.45 -8.50 -25.47
N ALA A 97 -4.06 -8.75 -26.71
CA ALA A 97 -2.82 -9.45 -27.01
C ALA A 97 -1.61 -8.64 -26.51
N TYR A 98 -1.64 -7.31 -26.72
CA TYR A 98 -0.62 -6.41 -26.22
C TYR A 98 -0.47 -6.46 -24.70
N TYR A 99 -1.58 -6.37 -23.94
CA TYR A 99 -1.55 -6.49 -22.48
C TYR A 99 -0.90 -7.81 -22.04
N TYR A 100 -1.24 -8.95 -22.65
CA TYR A 100 -0.68 -10.23 -22.26
C TYR A 100 0.81 -10.34 -22.61
N SER A 101 1.26 -9.80 -23.74
CA SER A 101 2.69 -9.75 -24.07
C SER A 101 3.48 -8.91 -23.06
N LEU A 102 2.96 -7.75 -22.66
CA LEU A 102 3.58 -6.90 -21.64
C LEU A 102 3.58 -7.56 -20.25
N ARG A 103 2.53 -8.33 -19.92
CA ARG A 103 2.49 -9.09 -18.66
C ARG A 103 3.57 -10.17 -18.64
N GLU A 104 3.82 -10.86 -19.74
CA GLU A 104 4.92 -11.82 -19.88
C GLU A 104 6.26 -11.11 -19.73
N HIS A 105 6.47 -10.03 -20.44
CA HIS A 105 7.70 -9.22 -20.35
C HIS A 105 7.95 -8.69 -18.92
N TYR A 106 6.90 -8.20 -18.24
CA TYR A 106 6.98 -7.83 -16.85
C TYR A 106 7.45 -9.00 -15.95
N ASN A 107 6.85 -10.18 -16.14
CA ASN A 107 7.21 -11.36 -15.37
C ASN A 107 8.66 -11.81 -15.63
N ASP A 108 9.13 -11.72 -16.87
CA ASP A 108 10.52 -12.06 -17.25
C ASP A 108 11.51 -11.11 -16.57
N LYS A 109 11.25 -9.80 -16.55
CA LYS A 109 12.09 -8.83 -15.83
C LYS A 109 12.05 -9.05 -14.34
N LEU A 110 10.87 -9.35 -13.78
CA LEU A 110 10.72 -9.63 -12.34
C LEU A 110 11.55 -10.86 -11.92
N MET A 111 11.53 -11.93 -12.72
CA MET A 111 12.32 -13.14 -12.47
C MET A 111 13.83 -12.91 -12.56
N LYS A 112 14.26 -11.98 -13.41
CA LYS A 112 15.67 -11.56 -13.55
C LYS A 112 16.09 -10.53 -12.50
N ALA A 113 15.16 -10.08 -11.65
CA ALA A 113 15.36 -8.98 -10.69
C ALA A 113 15.87 -7.67 -11.32
N GLU A 114 15.39 -7.33 -12.53
CA GLU A 114 15.72 -6.12 -13.27
C GLU A 114 14.85 -4.95 -12.82
N PHE A 115 15.16 -4.36 -11.65
CA PHE A 115 14.43 -3.24 -11.06
C PHE A 115 14.87 -1.90 -11.65
N ASP A 116 14.30 -1.53 -12.78
CA ASP A 116 14.61 -0.32 -13.55
C ASP A 116 13.34 0.49 -13.90
N VAL A 117 13.51 1.55 -14.70
CA VAL A 117 12.41 2.40 -15.18
C VAL A 117 11.41 1.60 -16.03
N GLU A 118 11.88 0.67 -16.84
CA GLU A 118 11.01 -0.15 -17.68
C GLU A 118 10.12 -1.06 -16.86
N LEU A 119 10.68 -1.76 -15.84
CA LEU A 119 9.89 -2.58 -14.93
C LEU A 119 8.85 -1.73 -14.17
N ALA A 120 9.23 -0.52 -13.74
CA ALA A 120 8.30 0.40 -13.07
C ALA A 120 7.14 0.82 -13.99
N ALA A 121 7.43 1.15 -15.24
CA ALA A 121 6.41 1.51 -16.23
C ALA A 121 5.48 0.32 -16.54
N LEU A 122 6.04 -0.86 -16.74
CA LEU A 122 5.28 -2.10 -16.94
C LEU A 122 4.39 -2.41 -15.74
N PHE A 123 4.91 -2.30 -14.51
CA PHE A 123 4.15 -2.51 -13.27
C PHE A 123 2.93 -1.60 -13.20
N VAL A 124 3.10 -0.30 -13.43
CA VAL A 124 2.01 0.67 -13.39
C VAL A 124 1.02 0.41 -14.52
N PHE A 125 1.49 0.18 -15.75
CA PHE A 125 0.65 -0.12 -16.91
C PHE A 125 -0.22 -1.36 -16.64
N ILE A 126 0.38 -2.50 -16.28
CA ILE A 126 -0.39 -3.74 -16.06
C ILE A 126 -1.37 -3.61 -14.89
N ASN A 127 -1.01 -2.86 -13.82
CA ASN A 127 -1.92 -2.60 -12.70
C ASN A 127 -3.14 -1.76 -13.12
N LYS A 128 -2.96 -0.75 -13.95
CA LYS A 128 -4.07 0.11 -14.44
C LYS A 128 -5.00 -0.63 -15.41
N HIS A 129 -4.46 -1.56 -16.18
CA HIS A 129 -5.16 -2.28 -17.23
C HIS A 129 -5.56 -3.72 -16.84
N CYS A 130 -5.26 -4.19 -15.63
CA CYS A 130 -5.72 -5.47 -15.13
C CYS A 130 -7.11 -5.40 -14.48
N PHE A 131 -7.74 -6.55 -14.32
CA PHE A 131 -9.05 -6.68 -13.69
C PHE A 131 -9.05 -6.10 -12.28
N ASN A 132 -9.89 -5.11 -12.03
CA ASN A 132 -10.06 -4.38 -10.77
C ASN A 132 -8.77 -3.72 -10.21
N GLY A 133 -7.69 -3.64 -10.97
CA GLY A 133 -6.41 -3.12 -10.46
C GLY A 133 -5.79 -3.98 -9.36
N LEU A 134 -6.10 -5.28 -9.36
CA LEU A 134 -5.56 -6.21 -8.38
C LEU A 134 -4.08 -6.49 -8.67
N TYR A 135 -3.28 -6.57 -7.63
CA TYR A 135 -1.95 -7.17 -7.72
C TYR A 135 -2.02 -8.58 -7.13
N ARG A 136 -1.85 -9.58 -7.98
CA ARG A 136 -1.88 -10.99 -7.59
C ARG A 136 -0.84 -11.77 -8.36
N VAL A 137 -0.11 -12.64 -7.65
CA VAL A 137 0.85 -13.56 -8.22
C VAL A 137 0.37 -15.01 -8.05
N ASN A 138 0.84 -15.89 -8.92
CA ASN A 138 0.62 -17.34 -8.78
C ASN A 138 1.68 -17.96 -7.84
N GLY A 139 1.61 -19.28 -7.60
CA GLY A 139 2.56 -20.00 -6.75
C GLY A 139 4.03 -19.96 -7.19
N LYS A 140 4.32 -19.41 -8.41
CA LYS A 140 5.69 -19.16 -8.92
C LYS A 140 6.11 -17.71 -8.74
N GLY A 141 5.31 -16.87 -8.07
CA GLY A 141 5.58 -15.43 -7.92
C GLY A 141 5.30 -14.59 -9.17
N LEU A 142 4.65 -15.15 -10.20
CA LEU A 142 4.36 -14.46 -11.45
C LEU A 142 3.00 -13.77 -11.41
N PHE A 143 2.94 -12.51 -11.85
CA PHE A 143 1.70 -11.76 -11.98
C PHE A 143 0.75 -12.42 -12.99
N ASN A 144 -0.51 -12.63 -12.59
CA ASN A 144 -1.46 -13.45 -13.37
C ASN A 144 -2.86 -12.85 -13.53
N VAL A 145 -3.06 -11.57 -13.22
CA VAL A 145 -4.37 -10.94 -13.34
C VAL A 145 -4.74 -10.69 -14.82
N PRO A 146 -5.99 -10.96 -15.25
CA PRO A 146 -6.41 -10.75 -16.63
C PRO A 146 -6.63 -9.29 -16.98
N TYR A 147 -6.67 -9.00 -18.28
CA TYR A 147 -6.96 -7.68 -18.85
C TYR A 147 -8.40 -7.21 -18.52
N ASN A 148 -8.58 -5.91 -18.30
CA ASN A 148 -9.87 -5.29 -17.94
C ASN A 148 -10.57 -4.58 -19.13
N ASN A 149 -10.01 -4.67 -20.34
CA ASN A 149 -10.47 -3.97 -21.54
C ASN A 149 -10.47 -2.41 -21.44
N SER A 150 -9.72 -1.83 -20.47
CA SER A 150 -9.58 -0.38 -20.36
C SER A 150 -8.56 0.15 -21.36
N ARG A 151 -8.88 1.31 -21.96
CA ARG A 151 -7.99 2.07 -22.85
C ARG A 151 -7.73 3.49 -22.30
N ARG A 152 -7.85 3.67 -20.98
CA ARG A 152 -7.54 4.95 -20.33
C ARG A 152 -6.04 5.08 -20.14
N ALA A 153 -5.55 6.31 -20.15
CA ALA A 153 -4.15 6.58 -19.78
C ALA A 153 -3.83 5.98 -18.42
N SER A 154 -2.64 5.40 -18.30
CA SER A 154 -2.18 4.73 -17.08
C SER A 154 -1.94 5.71 -15.94
N VAL A 155 -1.45 6.91 -16.23
CA VAL A 155 -1.11 7.94 -15.25
C VAL A 155 -1.49 9.35 -15.73
N ASP A 156 -1.67 10.26 -14.79
CA ASP A 156 -1.68 11.70 -15.02
C ASP A 156 -0.26 12.25 -14.82
N GLU A 157 0.26 13.00 -15.80
CA GLU A 157 1.63 13.51 -15.78
C GLU A 157 1.86 14.49 -14.65
N ASN A 158 0.92 15.43 -14.46
CA ASN A 158 1.06 16.44 -13.43
C ASN A 158 1.05 15.78 -12.04
N ALA A 159 0.18 14.79 -11.85
CA ALA A 159 0.15 14.03 -10.61
C ALA A 159 1.47 13.29 -10.34
N ILE A 160 2.07 12.67 -11.35
CA ILE A 160 3.37 11.99 -11.20
C ILE A 160 4.48 12.99 -10.85
N MET A 161 4.51 14.16 -11.47
CA MET A 161 5.51 15.20 -11.15
C MET A 161 5.36 15.74 -9.73
N GLU A 162 4.13 15.94 -9.26
CA GLU A 162 3.87 16.35 -7.86
C GLU A 162 4.24 15.24 -6.87
N ILE A 163 3.94 13.98 -7.18
CA ILE A 163 4.40 12.82 -6.39
C ILE A 163 5.92 12.79 -6.33
N SER A 164 6.60 12.90 -7.48
CA SER A 164 8.06 12.90 -7.54
C SER A 164 8.66 14.00 -6.65
N LYS A 165 8.14 15.22 -6.74
CA LYS A 165 8.58 16.35 -5.93
C LYS A 165 8.43 16.07 -4.43
N TYR A 166 7.31 15.51 -4.02
CA TYR A 166 7.09 15.14 -2.61
C TYR A 166 8.06 14.03 -2.16
N LEU A 167 8.24 13.00 -2.98
CA LEU A 167 9.07 11.83 -2.65
C LEU A 167 10.56 12.16 -2.50
N GLN A 168 11.06 13.32 -3.00
CA GLN A 168 12.45 13.77 -2.77
C GLN A 168 12.80 13.91 -1.28
N GLY A 169 11.82 14.18 -0.43
CA GLY A 169 11.97 14.27 1.02
C GLY A 169 11.62 12.99 1.79
N VAL A 170 11.33 11.89 1.09
CA VAL A 170 10.87 10.62 1.68
C VAL A 170 11.95 9.54 1.57
N THR A 171 12.24 8.86 2.66
CA THR A 171 13.08 7.66 2.63
C THR A 171 12.26 6.48 2.11
N ILE A 172 12.69 5.85 1.01
CA ILE A 172 11.99 4.76 0.33
C ILE A 172 12.85 3.49 0.40
N ILE A 173 12.38 2.51 1.16
CA ILE A 173 13.07 1.21 1.31
C ILE A 173 12.15 0.05 0.94
N ASP A 174 12.73 -1.12 0.70
CA ASP A 174 12.01 -2.37 0.48
C ASP A 174 12.45 -3.41 1.50
N GLY A 175 11.51 -4.16 2.05
CA GLY A 175 11.83 -5.24 2.96
C GLY A 175 10.83 -5.46 4.08
N ASP A 176 11.31 -6.06 5.15
CA ASP A 176 10.51 -6.41 6.32
C ASP A 176 10.15 -5.17 7.15
N PHE A 177 8.96 -5.18 7.76
CA PHE A 177 8.44 -4.06 8.55
C PHE A 177 9.27 -3.75 9.80
N GLU A 178 9.89 -4.74 10.44
CA GLU A 178 10.76 -4.52 11.59
C GLU A 178 12.02 -3.76 11.18
N THR A 179 12.59 -4.13 10.01
CA THR A 179 13.73 -3.40 9.43
C THR A 179 13.35 -1.96 9.10
N ALA A 180 12.16 -1.75 8.55
CA ALA A 180 11.66 -0.42 8.19
C ALA A 180 11.51 0.50 9.41
N CYS A 181 11.06 -0.03 10.53
CA CYS A 181 10.80 0.76 11.74
C CYS A 181 11.90 0.62 12.82
N LYS A 182 13.06 0.05 12.47
CA LYS A 182 14.11 -0.22 13.47
C LYS A 182 14.63 1.04 14.15
N GLU A 183 14.67 2.17 13.44
CA GLU A 183 15.12 3.47 13.95
C GLU A 183 13.97 4.30 14.57
N ALA A 184 12.73 3.81 14.51
CA ALA A 184 11.59 4.51 15.12
C ALA A 184 11.73 4.55 16.63
N GLY A 185 11.48 5.71 17.24
CA GLY A 185 11.67 5.97 18.66
C GLY A 185 10.67 6.96 19.22
N LYS A 186 11.01 7.49 20.39
CA LYS A 186 10.11 8.35 21.17
C LYS A 186 9.61 9.56 20.37
N GLY A 187 8.29 9.66 20.25
CA GLY A 187 7.61 10.75 19.60
C GLY A 187 7.48 10.59 18.08
N ASP A 188 7.94 9.47 17.49
CA ASP A 188 7.68 9.14 16.10
C ASP A 188 6.27 8.54 15.95
N PHE A 189 5.66 8.73 14.76
CA PHE A 189 4.37 8.14 14.43
C PHE A 189 4.52 7.01 13.41
N VAL A 190 4.04 5.82 13.77
CA VAL A 190 4.07 4.62 12.93
C VAL A 190 2.64 4.25 12.54
N PHE A 191 2.30 4.39 11.26
CA PHE A 191 1.03 3.97 10.70
C PHE A 191 1.16 2.57 10.07
N ILE A 192 0.40 1.60 10.59
CA ILE A 192 0.53 0.18 10.25
C ILE A 192 -0.75 -0.30 9.56
N ASP A 193 -0.67 -0.49 8.24
CA ASP A 193 -1.73 -1.04 7.39
C ASP A 193 -1.30 -2.38 6.81
N SER A 194 -1.08 -3.35 7.69
CA SER A 194 -0.63 -4.70 7.32
C SER A 194 -1.70 -5.45 6.52
N PRO A 195 -1.35 -6.55 5.83
CA PRO A 195 -2.36 -7.47 5.31
C PRO A 195 -3.37 -7.84 6.40
N TYR A 196 -4.66 -7.82 6.04
CA TYR A 196 -5.74 -7.99 7.02
C TYR A 196 -5.96 -9.45 7.39
N ALA A 197 -6.24 -9.68 8.67
CA ALA A 197 -6.65 -11.00 9.14
C ALA A 197 -7.94 -11.44 8.42
N PRO A 198 -8.01 -12.69 7.93
CA PRO A 198 -9.19 -13.19 7.25
C PRO A 198 -10.40 -13.24 8.19
N LEU A 199 -11.58 -12.90 7.66
CA LEU A 199 -12.83 -12.91 8.43
C LEU A 199 -13.28 -14.32 8.81
N ASN A 200 -12.91 -15.32 8.03
CA ASN A 200 -13.22 -16.73 8.30
C ASN A 200 -11.95 -17.47 8.69
N PRO A 201 -11.90 -18.16 9.85
CA PRO A 201 -10.75 -18.95 10.28
C PRO A 201 -10.27 -19.98 9.25
N THR A 202 -11.22 -20.59 8.49
CA THR A 202 -10.89 -21.56 7.42
C THR A 202 -10.18 -20.94 6.22
N SER A 203 -10.20 -19.62 6.08
CA SER A 203 -9.53 -18.91 4.99
C SER A 203 -8.03 -18.69 5.28
N PHE A 204 -7.54 -18.97 6.49
CA PHE A 204 -6.10 -18.86 6.82
C PHE A 204 -5.23 -19.76 5.94
N GLU A 205 -5.70 -20.96 5.58
CA GLU A 205 -4.92 -21.88 4.71
C GLU A 205 -4.68 -21.29 3.30
N SER A 206 -5.61 -20.48 2.79
CA SER A 206 -5.45 -19.79 1.50
C SER A 206 -4.57 -18.54 1.59
N TYR A 207 -4.57 -17.87 2.75
CA TYR A 207 -3.74 -16.69 3.04
C TYR A 207 -2.28 -17.06 3.34
N THR A 208 -1.99 -18.25 3.85
CA THR A 208 -0.63 -18.75 4.03
C THR A 208 0.16 -18.84 2.71
N LYS A 209 -0.55 -18.99 1.58
CA LYS A 209 0.06 -18.92 0.24
C LYS A 209 0.39 -17.49 -0.22
N GLU A 210 -0.14 -16.47 0.43
CA GLU A 210 0.05 -15.05 0.12
C GLU A 210 1.02 -14.33 1.07
N GLY A 211 1.57 -15.00 2.07
CA GLY A 211 2.76 -14.55 2.79
C GLY A 211 2.55 -13.79 4.10
N PHE A 212 1.31 -13.58 4.62
CA PHE A 212 1.08 -12.98 5.94
C PHE A 212 0.13 -13.84 6.78
N ASP A 213 0.70 -14.83 7.47
CA ASP A 213 -0.01 -15.84 8.25
C ASP A 213 -0.28 -15.40 9.71
N ILE A 214 -0.84 -16.29 10.51
CA ILE A 214 -1.13 -16.03 11.94
C ILE A 214 0.16 -15.68 12.71
N GLU A 215 1.28 -16.33 12.42
CA GLU A 215 2.54 -16.01 13.09
C GLU A 215 3.07 -14.64 12.69
N SER A 216 2.82 -14.20 11.45
CA SER A 216 3.12 -12.84 11.01
C SER A 216 2.28 -11.80 11.77
N HIS A 217 0.99 -12.06 12.00
CA HIS A 217 0.15 -11.21 12.86
C HIS A 217 0.63 -11.18 14.30
N ARG A 218 1.02 -12.33 14.88
CA ARG A 218 1.59 -12.40 16.22
C ARG A 218 2.93 -11.67 16.32
N ARG A 219 3.78 -11.81 15.31
CA ARG A 219 5.06 -11.10 15.23
C ARG A 219 4.84 -9.59 15.15
N LEU A 220 3.90 -9.15 14.32
CA LEU A 220 3.55 -7.74 14.22
C LEU A 220 3.02 -7.19 15.56
N ALA A 221 2.18 -7.93 16.27
CA ALA A 221 1.68 -7.51 17.56
C ALA A 221 2.80 -7.38 18.61
N ARG A 222 3.76 -8.31 18.65
CA ARG A 222 4.96 -8.17 19.50
C ARG A 222 5.77 -6.94 19.15
N TYR A 223 5.96 -6.69 17.84
CA TYR A 223 6.71 -5.53 17.39
C TYR A 223 5.98 -4.20 17.67
N TYR A 224 4.64 -4.20 17.59
CA TYR A 224 3.82 -3.06 18.02
C TYR A 224 4.05 -2.74 19.50
N ASP A 225 4.14 -3.75 20.35
CA ASP A 225 4.48 -3.57 21.77
C ASP A 225 5.89 -3.00 21.97
N GLU A 226 6.88 -3.46 21.20
CA GLU A 226 8.23 -2.92 21.24
C GLU A 226 8.29 -1.45 20.82
N LEU A 227 7.59 -1.08 19.76
CA LEU A 227 7.47 0.32 19.32
C LEU A 227 6.80 1.18 20.40
N THR A 228 5.77 0.64 21.05
CA THR A 228 5.11 1.30 22.20
C THR A 228 6.09 1.54 23.35
N GLN A 229 6.89 0.54 23.72
CA GLN A 229 7.92 0.67 24.77
C GLN A 229 9.02 1.67 24.40
N ARG A 230 9.35 1.82 23.09
CA ARG A 230 10.26 2.84 22.58
C ARG A 230 9.66 4.26 22.63
N GLY A 231 8.35 4.38 22.93
CA GLY A 231 7.62 5.65 23.02
C GLY A 231 7.14 6.18 21.66
N CYS A 232 6.99 5.30 20.67
CA CYS A 232 6.34 5.63 19.40
C CYS A 232 4.83 5.77 19.59
N TYR A 233 4.21 6.67 18.85
CA TYR A 233 2.77 6.66 18.60
C TYR A 233 2.48 5.65 17.49
N CYS A 234 1.72 4.60 17.77
CA CYS A 234 1.39 3.56 16.81
C CYS A 234 -0.12 3.57 16.52
N MET A 235 -0.47 3.55 15.24
CA MET A 235 -1.84 3.35 14.78
C MET A 235 -1.86 2.17 13.80
N LEU A 236 -2.73 1.19 14.08
CA LEU A 236 -2.89 0.00 13.24
C LEU A 236 -4.32 -0.11 12.73
N THR A 237 -4.49 -0.49 11.46
CA THR A 237 -5.80 -0.82 10.87
C THR A 237 -5.86 -2.30 10.52
N ASN A 238 -7.00 -2.94 10.78
CA ASN A 238 -7.24 -4.35 10.42
C ASN A 238 -8.75 -4.69 10.41
N HIS A 239 -9.11 -5.91 10.02
CA HIS A 239 -10.46 -6.42 10.22
C HIS A 239 -10.79 -6.59 11.71
N ASN A 240 -12.06 -6.37 12.06
CA ASN A 240 -12.58 -6.64 13.40
C ASN A 240 -12.78 -8.15 13.60
N THR A 241 -11.68 -8.88 13.87
CA THR A 241 -11.68 -10.32 14.12
C THR A 241 -11.30 -10.64 15.56
N GLU A 242 -11.67 -11.84 16.03
CA GLU A 242 -11.29 -12.32 17.37
C GLU A 242 -9.77 -12.32 17.54
N LEU A 243 -9.04 -12.85 16.56
CA LEU A 243 -7.56 -12.86 16.56
C LEU A 243 -6.99 -11.45 16.79
N ILE A 244 -7.43 -10.44 16.04
CA ILE A 244 -6.92 -9.09 16.15
C ILE A 244 -7.28 -8.49 17.53
N ARG A 245 -8.48 -8.71 18.01
CA ARG A 245 -8.87 -8.27 19.36
C ARG A 245 -8.01 -8.92 20.43
N GLU A 246 -7.74 -10.22 20.37
CA GLU A 246 -6.88 -10.92 21.33
C GLU A 246 -5.45 -10.37 21.32
N LEU A 247 -4.86 -10.19 20.13
CA LEU A 247 -3.48 -9.73 19.98
C LEU A 247 -3.23 -8.32 20.54
N TYR A 248 -4.24 -7.45 20.46
CA TYR A 248 -4.13 -6.04 20.87
C TYR A 248 -4.99 -5.70 22.10
N ASN A 249 -5.56 -6.69 22.81
CA ASN A 249 -6.34 -6.47 24.03
C ASN A 249 -5.43 -6.13 25.22
N LYS A 250 -4.93 -4.89 25.25
CA LYS A 250 -4.09 -4.37 26.33
C LYS A 250 -4.72 -3.13 26.96
N LYS A 251 -4.47 -2.92 28.26
CA LYS A 251 -5.10 -1.86 29.06
C LYS A 251 -4.90 -0.46 28.45
N ASP A 252 -3.73 -0.23 27.85
CA ASP A 252 -3.33 1.08 27.33
C ASP A 252 -3.56 1.23 25.82
N TYR A 253 -4.20 0.23 25.17
CA TYR A 253 -4.54 0.29 23.76
C TYR A 253 -6.01 0.59 23.57
N ARG A 254 -6.29 1.60 22.72
CA ARG A 254 -7.65 1.93 22.31
C ARG A 254 -7.98 1.18 21.02
N ILE A 255 -9.07 0.44 21.01
CA ILE A 255 -9.60 -0.29 19.85
C ILE A 255 -10.92 0.34 19.45
N ASP A 256 -10.93 1.11 18.36
CA ASP A 256 -12.15 1.71 17.81
C ASP A 256 -12.66 0.86 16.64
N VAL A 257 -13.93 0.46 16.70
CA VAL A 257 -14.60 -0.23 15.59
C VAL A 257 -15.19 0.81 14.65
N VAL A 258 -14.88 0.68 13.36
CA VAL A 258 -15.35 1.58 12.31
C VAL A 258 -16.07 0.80 11.22
N SER A 259 -17.22 1.31 10.76
CA SER A 259 -17.99 0.70 9.68
C SER A 259 -17.44 1.15 8.32
N VAL A 260 -17.20 0.20 7.43
CA VAL A 260 -16.73 0.44 6.05
C VAL A 260 -17.68 -0.16 5.03
N LYS A 261 -17.83 0.53 3.89
CA LYS A 261 -18.61 -0.02 2.77
C LYS A 261 -17.76 -0.95 1.93
N ARG A 262 -18.18 -2.21 1.78
CA ARG A 262 -17.52 -3.17 0.88
C ARG A 262 -18.08 -3.02 -0.53
N MET A 263 -17.23 -2.57 -1.46
CA MET A 263 -17.63 -2.31 -2.85
C MET A 263 -17.80 -3.59 -3.70
N ILE A 264 -17.30 -4.74 -3.25
CA ILE A 264 -17.28 -6.01 -3.98
C ILE A 264 -17.92 -7.09 -3.10
N ASN A 265 -19.24 -7.12 -3.07
CA ASN A 265 -19.97 -8.28 -2.59
C ASN A 265 -21.23 -8.44 -3.44
N SER A 266 -21.47 -9.66 -3.96
CA SER A 266 -22.67 -10.00 -4.73
C SER A 266 -23.93 -9.97 -3.87
N ASP A 267 -23.81 -10.08 -2.55
CA ASP A 267 -24.89 -10.01 -1.59
C ASP A 267 -25.00 -8.61 -0.98
N ALA A 268 -26.16 -7.96 -1.19
CA ALA A 268 -26.42 -6.59 -0.72
C ALA A 268 -26.44 -6.47 0.82
N SER A 269 -26.76 -7.54 1.56
CA SER A 269 -26.78 -7.59 3.02
C SER A 269 -25.38 -7.56 3.64
N ASN A 270 -24.35 -7.96 2.89
CA ASN A 270 -22.94 -8.03 3.32
C ASN A 270 -22.08 -6.86 2.81
N ARG A 271 -22.69 -5.73 2.45
CA ARG A 271 -21.97 -4.54 1.95
C ARG A 271 -21.38 -3.64 3.03
N VAL A 272 -21.69 -3.91 4.30
CA VAL A 272 -21.07 -3.22 5.43
C VAL A 272 -20.13 -4.18 6.12
N GLY A 273 -18.89 -3.79 6.28
CA GLY A 273 -17.88 -4.51 7.05
C GLY A 273 -17.45 -3.70 8.26
N GLU A 274 -16.87 -4.36 9.23
CA GLU A 274 -16.23 -3.72 10.38
C GLU A 274 -14.73 -3.85 10.27
N GLU A 275 -14.06 -2.72 10.47
CA GLU A 275 -12.60 -2.65 10.65
C GLU A 275 -12.31 -2.09 12.04
N VAL A 276 -11.09 -2.25 12.50
CA VAL A 276 -10.61 -1.64 13.74
C VAL A 276 -9.49 -0.66 13.45
N ILE A 277 -9.47 0.43 14.22
CA ILE A 277 -8.34 1.32 14.34
C ILE A 277 -7.82 1.17 15.78
N ILE A 278 -6.56 0.77 15.91
CA ILE A 278 -5.92 0.49 17.21
C ILE A 278 -4.82 1.51 17.42
N CYS A 279 -4.88 2.23 18.55
CA CYS A 279 -3.88 3.22 18.94
C CYS A 279 -3.34 2.89 20.33
N ASN A 280 -2.05 3.19 20.56
CA ASN A 280 -1.38 3.05 21.85
C ASN A 280 -1.28 4.37 22.65
N TYR A 281 -2.05 5.38 22.26
CA TYR A 281 -2.07 6.73 22.85
C TYR A 281 -3.49 7.28 22.94
#